data_37866d03549917ce647506ce3552c360
#
_entry.id   37866d03549917ce647506ce3552c360
#
_cell.length_a   1.000
_cell.length_b   1.000
_cell.length_c   1.000
_cell.angle_alpha   90.00
_cell.angle_beta   90.00
_cell.angle_gamma   90.00
#
_symmetry.space_group_name_H-M   'P 1'
#
loop_
_entity.id
_entity.type
_entity.pdbx_description
1 polymer ?
#
loop_
_entity_poly.entity_id
_entity_poly.type
_entity_poly.pdbx_seq_one_letter_code
_entity_poly.pdbx_strand_id
1 'polypeptide(L)'
;MIGHPGAVGVVAYDAEHVWLVRQPREAAGEQALLEIPAGKLDVEDEPALATAKRELAEEIGKAGARWTEIASFYTSPGFTDERVTVYAATELSDADAEAEDEERIEIVPWPLERLDEAIADCRDSKSLIGLLWLARELDRAS
;
A
#
# COMPACT_ATOMS: atom_id res chain seq x y z
N MET A 1 -8.67 -22.75 10.42
CA MET A 1 -8.09 -21.40 10.24
C MET A 1 -6.69 -21.51 9.65
N ILE A 2 -6.38 -20.71 8.67
CA ILE A 2 -5.07 -20.68 8.05
C ILE A 2 -4.22 -19.61 8.72
N GLY A 3 -3.03 -19.99 9.19
CA GLY A 3 -2.08 -19.03 9.78
C GLY A 3 -1.44 -18.19 8.67
N HIS A 4 -1.23 -16.91 8.95
CA HIS A 4 -0.62 -15.99 8.00
C HIS A 4 0.27 -14.98 8.75
N PRO A 5 1.50 -14.72 8.26
CA PRO A 5 2.40 -13.80 8.98
C PRO A 5 1.91 -12.36 9.02
N GLY A 6 0.95 -12.02 8.19
CA GLY A 6 0.45 -10.65 8.09
C GLY A 6 1.07 -9.90 6.93
N ALA A 7 0.62 -8.67 6.76
CA ALA A 7 1.08 -7.82 5.67
C ALA A 7 1.00 -6.35 6.07
N VAL A 8 1.69 -5.51 5.29
CA VAL A 8 1.63 -4.06 5.43
C VAL A 8 1.23 -3.44 4.10
N GLY A 9 0.59 -2.27 4.16
CA GLY A 9 0.32 -1.46 3.00
C GLY A 9 0.71 -0.02 3.30
N VAL A 10 1.00 0.75 2.25
CA VAL A 10 1.45 2.13 2.40
C VAL A 10 0.64 3.07 1.52
N VAL A 11 0.03 4.08 2.13
CA VAL A 11 -0.58 5.20 1.41
C VAL A 11 0.48 6.31 1.40
N ALA A 12 1.24 6.38 0.31
CA ALA A 12 2.31 7.37 0.14
C ALA A 12 1.79 8.51 -0.73
N TYR A 13 1.74 9.72 -0.19
CA TYR A 13 1.14 10.83 -0.93
C TYR A 13 1.79 12.17 -0.62
N ASP A 14 1.60 13.11 -1.53
CA ASP A 14 2.02 14.50 -1.37
C ASP A 14 0.84 15.42 -1.74
N ALA A 15 1.10 16.68 -2.06
CA ALA A 15 0.06 17.65 -2.40
C ALA A 15 -0.65 17.35 -3.73
N GLU A 16 -0.06 16.53 -4.59
CA GLU A 16 -0.56 16.32 -5.95
C GLU A 16 -0.91 14.87 -6.28
N HIS A 17 -0.23 13.91 -5.67
CA HIS A 17 -0.34 12.49 -6.06
C HIS A 17 -0.39 11.55 -4.86
N VAL A 18 -1.02 10.39 -5.09
CA VAL A 18 -0.80 9.20 -4.27
C VAL A 18 -0.11 8.17 -5.17
N TRP A 19 0.91 7.49 -4.65
CA TRP A 19 1.68 6.52 -5.44
C TRP A 19 1.04 5.15 -5.33
N LEU A 20 0.53 4.66 -6.45
CA LEU A 20 -0.09 3.35 -6.56
C LEU A 20 0.78 2.45 -7.44
N VAL A 21 0.45 1.18 -7.48
CA VAL A 21 1.11 0.22 -8.36
C VAL A 21 0.05 -0.62 -9.07
N ARG A 22 0.41 -1.13 -10.24
CA ARG A 22 -0.39 -2.15 -10.93
C ARG A 22 0.47 -3.38 -11.09
N GLN A 23 -0.09 -4.52 -10.74
CA GLN A 23 0.63 -5.78 -10.90
C GLN A 23 -0.36 -6.90 -11.16
N PRO A 24 0.05 -7.94 -11.90
CA PRO A 24 -0.85 -9.07 -12.17
C PRO A 24 -1.14 -9.85 -10.89
N ARG A 25 -2.39 -10.27 -10.74
CA ARG A 25 -2.85 -11.11 -9.63
C ARG A 25 -3.61 -12.28 -10.22
N GLU A 26 -2.89 -13.34 -10.54
CA GLU A 26 -3.46 -14.51 -11.20
C GLU A 26 -4.57 -15.17 -10.39
N ALA A 27 -4.42 -15.22 -9.07
CA ALA A 27 -5.43 -15.79 -8.19
C ALA A 27 -6.78 -15.05 -8.27
N ALA A 28 -6.75 -13.75 -8.58
CA ALA A 28 -7.96 -12.95 -8.76
C ALA A 28 -8.40 -12.89 -10.21
N GLY A 29 -7.66 -13.50 -11.13
CA GLY A 29 -7.93 -13.44 -12.57
C GLY A 29 -7.66 -12.08 -13.19
N GLU A 30 -6.91 -11.22 -12.50
CA GLU A 30 -6.63 -9.86 -12.96
C GLU A 30 -5.23 -9.75 -13.55
N GLN A 31 -5.13 -9.12 -14.74
CA GLN A 31 -3.86 -8.90 -15.40
C GLN A 31 -3.07 -7.75 -14.77
N ALA A 32 -3.76 -6.74 -14.27
CA ALA A 32 -3.13 -5.56 -13.69
C ALA A 32 -4.02 -4.95 -12.62
N LEU A 33 -3.92 -5.48 -11.40
CA LEU A 33 -4.69 -4.99 -10.27
C LEU A 33 -4.09 -3.72 -9.71
N LEU A 34 -4.91 -2.69 -9.52
CA LEU A 34 -4.49 -1.41 -8.94
C LEU A 34 -4.42 -1.54 -7.42
N GLU A 35 -3.26 -1.24 -6.84
CA GLU A 35 -3.04 -1.42 -5.41
C GLU A 35 -2.16 -0.31 -4.82
N ILE A 36 -2.24 -0.13 -3.50
CA ILE A 36 -1.20 0.61 -2.77
C ILE A 36 0.04 -0.29 -2.65
N PRO A 37 1.24 0.28 -2.51
CA PRO A 37 2.44 -0.51 -2.23
C PRO A 37 2.24 -1.36 -0.98
N ALA A 38 2.71 -2.59 -1.00
CA ALA A 38 2.45 -3.54 0.06
C ALA A 38 3.51 -4.63 0.12
N GLY A 39 3.58 -5.32 1.25
CA GLY A 39 4.47 -6.45 1.40
C GLY A 39 4.05 -7.36 2.55
N LYS A 40 4.57 -8.57 2.54
CA LYS A 40 4.30 -9.55 3.59
C LYS A 40 5.28 -9.38 4.75
N LEU A 41 4.80 -9.66 5.96
CA LEU A 41 5.64 -9.67 7.15
C LEU A 41 6.34 -11.03 7.26
N ASP A 42 7.18 -11.35 6.28
CA ASP A 42 7.85 -12.64 6.16
C ASP A 42 9.35 -12.60 6.52
N VAL A 43 9.85 -11.44 6.91
CA VAL A 43 11.22 -11.31 7.40
C VAL A 43 11.19 -11.42 8.92
N GLU A 44 11.87 -12.44 9.46
CA GLU A 44 11.90 -12.70 10.90
C GLU A 44 12.46 -11.49 11.64
N ASP A 45 11.80 -11.13 12.74
CA ASP A 45 12.20 -10.01 13.62
C ASP A 45 12.17 -8.62 12.99
N GLU A 46 11.63 -8.48 11.78
CA GLU A 46 11.46 -7.16 11.18
C GLU A 46 10.14 -6.54 11.65
N PRO A 47 10.16 -5.38 12.33
CA PRO A 47 8.92 -4.71 12.73
C PRO A 47 8.10 -4.28 11.51
N ALA A 48 6.78 -4.23 11.67
CA ALA A 48 5.86 -3.88 10.57
C ALA A 48 6.23 -2.54 9.91
N LEU A 49 6.57 -1.53 10.69
CA LEU A 49 6.96 -0.23 10.13
C LEU A 49 8.23 -0.33 9.29
N ALA A 50 9.21 -1.12 9.73
CA ALA A 50 10.45 -1.33 8.96
C ALA A 50 10.14 -2.02 7.64
N THR A 51 9.25 -3.01 7.64
CA THR A 51 8.80 -3.67 6.42
C THR A 51 8.12 -2.67 5.48
N ALA A 52 7.25 -1.82 6.02
CA ALA A 52 6.55 -0.81 5.21
C ALA A 52 7.54 0.15 4.55
N LYS A 53 8.54 0.62 5.29
CA LYS A 53 9.56 1.52 4.76
C LYS A 53 10.38 0.84 3.66
N ARG A 54 10.77 -0.40 3.87
CA ARG A 54 11.53 -1.17 2.90
C ARG A 54 10.73 -1.40 1.62
N GLU A 55 9.47 -1.81 1.75
CA GLU A 55 8.61 -2.06 0.60
C GLU A 55 8.36 -0.80 -0.22
N LEU A 56 8.16 0.34 0.44
CA LEU A 56 7.98 1.61 -0.26
C LEU A 56 9.20 1.95 -1.11
N ALA A 57 10.40 1.77 -0.55
CA ALA A 57 11.63 2.03 -1.27
C ALA A 57 11.81 1.07 -2.44
N GLU A 58 11.56 -0.23 -2.23
CA GLU A 58 11.74 -1.25 -3.26
C GLU A 58 10.73 -1.14 -4.38
N GLU A 59 9.46 -0.89 -4.07
CA GLU A 59 8.40 -0.90 -5.07
C GLU A 59 8.27 0.40 -5.85
N ILE A 60 8.46 1.55 -5.21
CA ILE A 60 8.30 2.84 -5.91
C ILE A 60 9.47 3.80 -5.77
N GLY A 61 10.56 3.38 -5.11
CA GLY A 61 11.75 4.22 -5.01
C GLY A 61 11.56 5.47 -4.18
N LYS A 62 10.73 5.41 -3.14
CA LYS A 62 10.47 6.56 -2.27
C LYS A 62 10.78 6.25 -0.81
N ALA A 63 11.13 7.29 -0.07
CA ALA A 63 11.23 7.28 1.38
C ALA A 63 10.30 8.34 1.94
N GLY A 64 9.69 8.08 3.08
CA GLY A 64 8.84 9.05 3.76
C GLY A 64 9.48 9.51 5.05
N ALA A 65 9.41 10.82 5.33
CA ALA A 65 9.94 11.38 6.57
C ALA A 65 8.91 11.30 7.70
N ARG A 66 7.62 11.21 7.36
CA ARG A 66 6.54 11.12 8.36
C ARG A 66 5.70 9.89 8.10
N TRP A 67 5.51 9.06 9.12
CA TRP A 67 4.76 7.80 9.06
C TRP A 67 3.71 7.74 10.15
N THR A 68 2.50 7.34 9.78
CA THR A 68 1.38 7.21 10.71
C THR A 68 0.65 5.90 10.43
N GLU A 69 0.40 5.10 11.45
CA GLU A 69 -0.45 3.92 11.29
C GLU A 69 -1.90 4.40 11.18
N ILE A 70 -2.59 3.99 10.13
CA ILE A 70 -3.95 4.47 9.86
C ILE A 70 -5.03 3.40 9.99
N ALA A 71 -4.66 2.13 9.86
CA ALA A 71 -5.61 1.04 10.00
C ALA A 71 -4.86 -0.26 10.30
N SER A 72 -5.51 -1.14 11.05
CA SER A 72 -5.03 -2.49 11.30
C SER A 72 -6.26 -3.38 11.37
N PHE A 73 -6.33 -4.42 10.57
CA PHE A 73 -7.54 -5.21 10.44
C PHE A 73 -7.24 -6.63 9.99
N TYR A 74 -8.20 -7.52 10.23
CA TYR A 74 -8.16 -8.87 9.69
C TYR A 74 -8.81 -8.88 8.32
N THR A 75 -8.23 -9.59 7.37
CA THR A 75 -8.75 -9.65 5.99
C THR A 75 -9.97 -10.57 5.89
N SER A 76 -9.94 -11.68 6.61
CA SER A 76 -11.04 -12.64 6.59
C SER A 76 -11.04 -13.43 7.90
N PRO A 77 -11.52 -12.84 9.01
CA PRO A 77 -11.36 -13.42 10.34
C PRO A 77 -12.05 -14.77 10.56
N GLY A 78 -13.01 -15.11 9.71
CA GLY A 78 -13.65 -16.42 9.76
C GLY A 78 -12.86 -17.52 9.07
N PHE A 79 -11.80 -17.18 8.35
CA PHE A 79 -11.04 -18.13 7.54
C PHE A 79 -9.55 -18.12 7.88
N THR A 80 -8.97 -16.98 8.14
CA THR A 80 -7.53 -16.81 8.38
C THR A 80 -7.29 -15.79 9.48
N ASP A 81 -6.10 -15.85 10.08
CA ASP A 81 -5.66 -14.85 11.04
C ASP A 81 -4.82 -13.74 10.39
N GLU A 82 -4.88 -13.62 9.07
CA GLU A 82 -4.15 -12.58 8.36
C GLU A 82 -4.54 -11.19 8.84
N ARG A 83 -3.53 -10.45 9.29
CA ARG A 83 -3.70 -9.08 9.75
C ARG A 83 -2.92 -8.14 8.84
N VAL A 84 -3.57 -7.08 8.39
CA VAL A 84 -2.93 -6.07 7.56
C VAL A 84 -2.87 -4.76 8.34
N THR A 85 -1.70 -4.15 8.36
CA THR A 85 -1.49 -2.83 8.94
C THR A 85 -1.19 -1.87 7.80
N VAL A 86 -1.93 -0.77 7.72
CA VAL A 86 -1.73 0.25 6.68
C VAL A 86 -1.16 1.50 7.32
N TYR A 87 -0.10 2.03 6.71
CA TYR A 87 0.56 3.26 7.12
C TYR A 87 0.36 4.34 6.07
N ALA A 88 0.28 5.58 6.52
CA ALA A 88 0.39 6.73 5.64
C ALA A 88 1.84 7.24 5.71
N ALA A 89 2.42 7.55 4.56
CA ALA A 89 3.76 8.12 4.46
C ALA A 89 3.69 9.44 3.73
N THR A 90 4.26 10.48 4.31
CA THR A 90 4.31 11.81 3.72
C THR A 90 5.71 12.40 3.84
N GLU A 91 5.90 13.60 3.28
CA GLU A 91 7.19 14.25 3.17
C GLU A 91 8.15 13.30 2.44
N LEU A 92 7.74 12.96 1.21
CA LEU A 92 8.41 11.95 0.40
C LEU A 92 9.66 12.50 -0.26
N SER A 93 10.66 11.62 -0.42
CA SER A 93 11.88 11.89 -1.17
C SER A 93 12.25 10.64 -1.94
N ASP A 94 13.17 10.77 -2.87
CA ASP A 94 13.64 9.62 -3.61
C ASP A 94 14.52 8.74 -2.73
N ALA A 95 14.40 7.44 -2.90
CA ALA A 95 15.17 6.45 -2.17
C ALA A 95 15.89 5.53 -3.14
N ASP A 96 17.13 5.18 -2.80
CA ASP A 96 17.88 4.16 -3.53
C ASP A 96 17.59 2.81 -2.90
N ALA A 97 16.93 1.94 -3.65
CA ALA A 97 16.74 0.56 -3.26
C ALA A 97 16.76 -0.28 -4.51
N GLU A 98 17.30 -1.50 -4.39
CA GLU A 98 17.28 -2.41 -5.51
C GLU A 98 15.90 -3.00 -5.64
N ALA A 99 15.22 -2.72 -6.76
CA ALA A 99 13.98 -3.38 -7.09
C ALA A 99 14.29 -4.84 -7.44
N GLU A 100 13.41 -5.74 -7.03
CA GLU A 100 13.56 -7.13 -7.43
C GLU A 100 13.27 -7.25 -8.92
N ASP A 101 14.21 -7.84 -9.66
CA ASP A 101 14.14 -7.92 -11.13
C ASP A 101 12.92 -8.65 -11.67
N GLU A 102 12.31 -9.50 -10.86
CA GLU A 102 11.20 -10.33 -11.30
C GLU A 102 9.84 -9.68 -11.11
N GLU A 103 9.78 -8.55 -10.44
CA GLU A 103 8.52 -7.89 -10.19
C GLU A 103 8.05 -7.07 -11.39
N ARG A 104 6.89 -7.44 -11.93
CA ARG A 104 6.27 -6.71 -13.04
C ARG A 104 5.33 -5.65 -12.48
N ILE A 105 5.91 -4.73 -11.70
CA ILE A 105 5.17 -3.66 -11.04
C ILE A 105 5.27 -2.40 -11.87
N GLU A 106 4.12 -1.87 -12.22
CA GLU A 106 4.02 -0.55 -12.86
C GLU A 106 3.74 0.48 -11.78
N ILE A 107 4.58 1.50 -11.67
CA ILE A 107 4.38 2.60 -10.71
C ILE A 107 3.39 3.59 -11.32
N VAL A 108 2.34 3.91 -10.56
CA VAL A 108 1.27 4.81 -11.04
C VAL A 108 1.14 5.98 -10.08
N PRO A 109 1.78 7.14 -10.37
CA PRO A 109 1.53 8.36 -9.60
C PRO A 109 0.14 8.88 -9.97
N TRP A 110 -0.81 8.65 -9.08
CA TRP A 110 -2.22 8.94 -9.34
C TRP A 110 -2.58 10.34 -8.85
N PRO A 111 -3.13 11.21 -9.71
CA PRO A 111 -3.50 12.56 -9.30
C PRO A 111 -4.57 12.55 -8.20
N LEU A 112 -4.34 13.31 -7.14
CA LEU A 112 -5.31 13.38 -6.03
C LEU A 112 -6.66 13.93 -6.47
N GLU A 113 -6.68 14.80 -7.47
CA GLU A 113 -7.95 15.34 -8.01
C GLU A 113 -8.81 14.27 -8.66
N ARG A 114 -8.22 13.08 -8.95
CA ARG A 114 -8.92 11.95 -9.54
C ARG A 114 -8.99 10.75 -8.57
N LEU A 115 -8.88 11.02 -7.27
CA LEU A 115 -8.87 9.97 -6.25
C LEU A 115 -10.15 9.13 -6.29
N ASP A 116 -11.30 9.74 -6.55
CA ASP A 116 -12.56 9.02 -6.66
C ASP A 116 -12.53 7.93 -7.73
N GLU A 117 -11.81 8.18 -8.83
CA GLU A 117 -11.68 7.19 -9.90
C GLU A 117 -10.80 6.02 -9.46
N ALA A 118 -9.76 6.28 -8.67
CA ALA A 118 -8.92 5.22 -8.12
C ALA A 118 -9.73 4.34 -7.15
N ILE A 119 -10.54 4.97 -6.30
CA ILE A 119 -11.39 4.24 -5.36
C ILE A 119 -12.38 3.35 -6.11
N ALA A 120 -13.00 3.89 -7.17
CA ALA A 120 -13.96 3.15 -7.98
C ALA A 120 -13.31 1.96 -8.72
N ASP A 121 -12.06 2.11 -9.14
CA ASP A 121 -11.33 1.07 -9.88
C ASP A 121 -10.69 0.03 -8.97
N CYS A 122 -10.53 0.33 -7.69
CA CYS A 122 -9.81 -0.51 -6.74
C CYS A 122 -10.62 -1.75 -6.35
N ARG A 123 -9.97 -2.94 -6.40
CA ARG A 123 -10.61 -4.21 -6.05
C ARG A 123 -9.85 -4.97 -4.98
N ASP A 124 -8.91 -4.32 -4.33
CA ASP A 124 -8.08 -4.90 -3.28
C ASP A 124 -8.46 -4.26 -1.95
N SER A 125 -8.74 -5.08 -0.92
CA SER A 125 -9.29 -4.58 0.34
C SER A 125 -8.39 -3.58 1.05
N LYS A 126 -7.11 -3.88 1.20
CA LYS A 126 -6.18 -2.97 1.90
C LYS A 126 -6.02 -1.65 1.18
N SER A 127 -6.03 -1.69 -0.15
CA SER A 127 -5.90 -0.49 -0.98
C SER A 127 -7.16 0.35 -0.89
N LEU A 128 -8.33 -0.28 -0.95
CA LEU A 128 -9.60 0.43 -0.83
C LEU A 128 -9.71 1.13 0.53
N ILE A 129 -9.36 0.43 1.60
CA ILE A 129 -9.35 1.00 2.95
C ILE A 129 -8.41 2.21 3.02
N GLY A 130 -7.20 2.07 2.49
CA GLY A 130 -6.22 3.14 2.48
C GLY A 130 -6.66 4.36 1.68
N LEU A 131 -7.22 4.12 0.49
CA LEU A 131 -7.68 5.23 -0.36
C LEU A 131 -8.89 5.95 0.20
N LEU A 132 -9.81 5.21 0.83
CA LEU A 132 -10.96 5.81 1.51
C LEU A 132 -10.51 6.66 2.70
N TRP A 133 -9.51 6.17 3.45
CA TRP A 133 -8.91 6.97 4.52
C TRP A 133 -8.32 8.25 3.95
N LEU A 134 -7.57 8.16 2.85
CA LEU A 134 -6.95 9.33 2.22
C LEU A 134 -8.00 10.35 1.78
N ALA A 135 -9.08 9.90 1.15
CA ALA A 135 -10.16 10.78 0.72
C ALA A 135 -10.74 11.55 1.90
N ARG A 136 -10.97 10.85 3.02
CA ARG A 136 -11.47 11.47 4.25
C ARG A 136 -10.48 12.47 4.82
N GLU A 137 -9.18 12.12 4.83
CA GLU A 137 -8.14 12.99 5.37
C GLU A 137 -8.02 14.28 4.55
N LEU A 138 -8.05 14.17 3.22
CA LEU A 138 -7.99 15.34 2.34
C LEU A 138 -9.20 16.24 2.52
N ASP A 139 -10.37 15.65 2.72
CA ASP A 139 -11.60 16.40 2.95
C ASP A 139 -11.54 17.16 4.27
N ARG A 140 -10.98 16.56 5.32
CA ARG A 140 -10.81 17.21 6.63
C ARG A 140 -9.79 18.35 6.59
N ALA A 141 -8.79 18.26 5.70
CA ALA A 141 -7.73 19.25 5.59
C ALA A 141 -8.12 20.46 4.74
N SER A 142 -9.23 20.39 4.02
CA SER A 142 -9.69 21.48 3.14
C SER A 142 -10.57 22.50 3.85
#